data_e78c1e049ee21f057337549c98887ede
#
_entry.id   e78c1e049ee21f057337549c98887ede
#
_cell.length_a   1.000
_cell.length_b   1.000
_cell.length_c   1.000
_cell.angle_alpha   90.00
_cell.angle_beta   90.00
_cell.angle_gamma   90.00
#
_symmetry.space_group_name_H-M   'P 1'
#
loop_
_entity.id
_entity.type
_entity.pdbx_description
1 polymer ?
#
loop_
_entity_poly.entity_id
_entity_poly.type
_entity_poly.pdbx_seq_one_letter_code
_entity_poly.pdbx_strand_id
1 'polypeptide(L)'
;MKVLERRGCKMRFSLCMIVKNEEAVLRDCLDSLKELMDEIIIVDTGSTDKTKEIAAEYTSNVYDFEWVNDFAAARNYAFSKATGDYIYSADADEYLDEENRVKFKALKKVLMPEVEIVQMIYVTEQINHPTENFVK
;
A
#
# COMPACT_ATOMS: atom_id res chain seq x y z
N MET A 1 18.55 14.46 15.76
CA MET A 1 18.44 14.57 15.27
C MET A 1 18.71 15.16 14.15
N LYS A 2 19.38 15.11 13.73
CA LYS A 2 19.76 15.70 12.67
C LYS A 2 19.26 15.17 11.47
N VAL A 3 19.04 13.94 11.41
CA VAL A 3 18.56 13.30 10.30
C VAL A 3 17.38 14.01 9.78
N LEU A 4 16.51 14.36 10.63
CA LEU A 4 15.39 14.99 10.19
C LEU A 4 15.60 16.29 9.64
N GLU A 5 16.47 16.93 10.15
CA GLU A 5 16.60 18.19 9.65
C GLU A 5 17.30 18.20 8.48
N ARG A 6 17.95 17.14 8.27
CA ARG A 6 18.71 17.08 7.20
C ARG A 6 17.84 17.12 6.10
N ARG A 7 17.14 17.69 5.83
CA ARG A 7 16.50 17.85 4.73
C ARG A 7 15.15 17.96 4.91
N GLY A 8 14.67 18.19 5.96
CA GLY A 8 13.34 18.21 6.09
C GLY A 8 12.84 17.01 5.42
N CYS A 9 13.67 16.00 5.44
CA CYS A 9 13.42 14.89 4.70
C CYS A 9 12.37 14.07 5.34
N LYS A 10 11.30 13.77 4.66
CA LYS A 10 10.32 12.89 5.14
C LYS A 10 10.54 11.55 4.51
N MET A 11 10.14 10.50 5.20
CA MET A 11 10.18 9.18 4.62
C MET A 11 9.14 9.09 3.51
N ARG A 12 9.52 8.52 2.38
CA ARG A 12 8.62 8.33 1.26
C ARG A 12 8.02 6.94 1.30
N PHE A 13 6.72 6.86 1.07
CA PHE A 13 6.01 5.59 1.11
C PHE A 13 5.52 5.19 -0.27
N SER A 14 5.81 3.95 -0.65
CA SER A 14 5.31 3.38 -1.88
C SER A 14 4.21 2.40 -1.53
N LEU A 15 3.02 2.58 -2.08
CA LEU A 15 1.95 1.61 -1.92
C LEU A 15 2.15 0.55 -2.99
N CYS A 16 2.19 -0.71 -2.60
CA CYS A 16 2.28 -1.82 -3.54
C CYS A 16 1.08 -2.73 -3.36
N MET A 17 0.36 -2.99 -4.44
CA MET A 17 -0.82 -3.83 -4.41
C MET A 17 -0.77 -4.84 -5.54
N ILE A 18 -1.27 -6.04 -5.27
CA ILE A 18 -1.48 -7.04 -6.29
C ILE A 18 -2.97 -7.20 -6.38
N VAL A 19 -3.53 -7.07 -7.57
CA VAL A 19 -4.98 -7.08 -7.75
C VAL A 19 -5.41 -8.04 -8.83
N LYS A 20 -6.62 -8.57 -8.67
CA LYS A 20 -7.25 -9.35 -9.72
C LYS A 20 -8.76 -9.30 -9.48
N ASN A 21 -9.50 -8.72 -10.43
CA ASN A 21 -10.98 -8.63 -10.36
C ASN A 21 -11.46 -8.00 -9.04
N GLU A 22 -10.94 -6.83 -8.75
CA GLU A 22 -11.29 -6.11 -7.53
C GLU A 22 -12.03 -4.80 -7.81
N GLU A 23 -12.75 -4.72 -8.93
CA GLU A 23 -13.38 -3.44 -9.30
C GLU A 23 -14.38 -2.93 -8.27
N ALA A 24 -14.97 -3.81 -7.48
CA ALA A 24 -15.99 -3.40 -6.52
C ALA A 24 -15.41 -2.66 -5.32
N VAL A 25 -14.15 -2.94 -4.95
CA VAL A 25 -13.58 -2.41 -3.72
C VAL A 25 -12.33 -1.55 -3.92
N LEU A 26 -11.73 -1.61 -5.09
CA LEU A 26 -10.45 -0.96 -5.31
C LEU A 26 -10.49 0.55 -5.09
N ARG A 27 -11.57 1.23 -5.51
CA ARG A 27 -11.64 2.67 -5.33
C ARG A 27 -11.63 3.06 -3.87
N ASP A 28 -12.39 2.35 -3.04
CA ASP A 28 -12.44 2.70 -1.62
C ASP A 28 -11.08 2.55 -0.97
N CYS A 29 -10.35 1.50 -1.34
CA CYS A 29 -9.02 1.29 -0.83
C CYS A 29 -8.10 2.42 -1.26
N LEU A 30 -8.06 2.72 -2.55
CA LEU A 30 -7.15 3.74 -3.06
C LEU A 30 -7.50 5.14 -2.56
N ASP A 31 -8.79 5.44 -2.46
CA ASP A 31 -9.20 6.75 -1.94
C ASP A 31 -8.76 6.92 -0.48
N SER A 32 -8.74 5.85 0.29
CA SER A 32 -8.34 5.95 1.68
C SER A 32 -6.83 6.09 1.87
N LEU A 33 -6.04 5.69 0.88
CA LEU A 33 -4.60 5.65 1.02
C LEU A 33 -3.85 6.67 0.15
N LYS A 34 -4.46 7.14 -0.93
CA LYS A 34 -3.70 7.91 -1.92
C LYS A 34 -3.02 9.16 -1.38
N GLU A 35 -3.64 9.83 -0.43
CA GLU A 35 -3.04 11.03 0.12
C GLU A 35 -1.88 10.75 1.03
N LEU A 36 -1.78 9.54 1.51
CA LEU A 36 -0.73 9.16 2.45
C LEU A 36 0.48 8.56 1.74
N MET A 37 0.34 8.25 0.46
CA MET A 37 1.39 7.56 -0.28
C MET A 37 2.07 8.51 -1.24
N ASP A 38 3.37 8.35 -1.40
CA ASP A 38 4.14 9.16 -2.34
C ASP A 38 4.19 8.50 -3.71
N GLU A 39 3.96 7.19 -3.75
CA GLU A 39 4.00 6.44 -4.98
C GLU A 39 2.99 5.31 -4.89
N ILE A 40 2.30 5.02 -5.96
CA ILE A 40 1.34 3.91 -6.00
C ILE A 40 1.73 2.96 -7.12
N ILE A 41 1.94 1.70 -6.78
CA ILE A 41 2.30 0.66 -7.73
C ILE A 41 1.26 -0.44 -7.66
N ILE A 42 0.63 -0.74 -8.77
CA ILE A 42 -0.41 -1.75 -8.82
C ILE A 42 0.00 -2.81 -9.85
N VAL A 43 0.00 -4.05 -9.43
CA VAL A 43 0.33 -5.17 -10.29
C VAL A 43 -0.95 -5.97 -10.50
N ASP A 44 -1.37 -6.08 -11.77
CA ASP A 44 -2.57 -6.80 -12.12
C ASP A 44 -2.20 -8.19 -12.60
N THR A 45 -2.81 -9.20 -12.02
CA THR A 45 -2.48 -10.59 -12.34
C THR A 45 -3.53 -11.26 -13.22
N GLY A 46 -4.18 -10.46 -14.06
CA GLY A 46 -5.11 -11.03 -15.03
C GLY A 46 -6.56 -10.68 -14.82
N SER A 47 -6.85 -9.42 -14.45
CA SER A 47 -8.23 -9.00 -14.27
C SER A 47 -9.00 -9.02 -15.60
N THR A 48 -10.26 -9.45 -15.54
CA THR A 48 -11.14 -9.43 -16.68
C THR A 48 -12.23 -8.38 -16.53
N ASP A 49 -12.24 -7.66 -15.42
CA ASP A 49 -13.21 -6.60 -15.17
C ASP A 49 -12.54 -5.23 -15.33
N LYS A 50 -13.06 -4.20 -14.71
CA LYS A 50 -12.54 -2.84 -14.84
C LYS A 50 -11.43 -2.49 -13.84
N THR A 51 -10.88 -3.49 -13.17
CA THR A 51 -9.84 -3.24 -12.15
C THR A 51 -8.68 -2.42 -12.72
N LYS A 52 -8.16 -2.78 -13.89
CA LYS A 52 -7.03 -2.06 -14.45
C LYS A 52 -7.39 -0.62 -14.82
N GLU A 53 -8.61 -0.40 -15.30
CA GLU A 53 -9.05 0.93 -15.68
C GLU A 53 -9.15 1.81 -14.44
N ILE A 54 -9.68 1.25 -13.34
CA ILE A 54 -9.77 1.98 -12.08
C ILE A 54 -8.38 2.30 -11.56
N ALA A 55 -7.47 1.33 -11.60
CA ALA A 55 -6.11 1.55 -11.13
C ALA A 55 -5.44 2.69 -11.90
N ALA A 56 -5.67 2.75 -13.21
CA ALA A 56 -5.06 3.77 -14.05
C ALA A 56 -5.55 5.18 -13.73
N GLU A 57 -6.68 5.31 -13.03
CA GLU A 57 -7.16 6.62 -12.61
C GLU A 57 -6.32 7.18 -11.46
N TYR A 58 -5.61 6.32 -10.74
CA TYR A 58 -4.85 6.73 -9.56
C TYR A 58 -3.34 6.80 -9.80
N THR A 59 -2.85 6.03 -10.74
CA THR A 59 -1.41 5.99 -10.98
C THR A 59 -1.13 5.50 -12.39
N SER A 60 0.02 5.91 -12.93
CA SER A 60 0.46 5.38 -14.21
C SER A 60 1.30 4.12 -14.01
N ASN A 61 1.60 3.76 -12.75
CA ASN A 61 2.41 2.59 -12.46
C ASN A 61 1.53 1.35 -12.30
N VAL A 62 0.87 0.96 -13.36
CA VAL A 62 0.03 -0.23 -13.39
C VAL A 62 0.75 -1.24 -14.29
N TYR A 63 1.09 -2.39 -13.72
CA TYR A 63 1.86 -3.40 -14.43
C TYR A 63 1.09 -4.70 -14.54
N ASP A 64 1.29 -5.43 -15.62
CA ASP A 64 0.70 -6.75 -15.77
C ASP A 64 1.72 -7.78 -15.35
N PHE A 65 1.28 -8.80 -14.64
CA PHE A 65 2.14 -9.88 -14.22
C PHE A 65 1.38 -11.18 -14.38
N GLU A 66 1.89 -12.08 -15.19
CA GLU A 66 1.21 -13.33 -15.43
C GLU A 66 1.23 -14.18 -14.17
N TRP A 67 0.05 -14.64 -13.75
CA TRP A 67 -0.04 -15.42 -12.53
C TRP A 67 0.58 -16.79 -12.72
N VAL A 68 1.55 -17.12 -11.89
CA VAL A 68 2.27 -18.39 -11.96
C VAL A 68 2.09 -19.22 -10.70
N ASN A 69 0.99 -19.04 -10.01
CA ASN A 69 0.68 -19.74 -8.76
C ASN A 69 1.72 -19.48 -7.66
N ASP A 70 2.32 -18.30 -7.70
CA ASP A 70 3.31 -17.94 -6.71
C ASP A 70 3.06 -16.50 -6.30
N PHE A 71 2.40 -16.31 -5.18
CA PHE A 71 2.05 -14.98 -4.71
C PHE A 71 3.31 -14.19 -4.36
N ALA A 72 4.34 -14.87 -3.87
CA ALA A 72 5.58 -14.19 -3.54
C ALA A 72 6.26 -13.63 -4.79
N ALA A 73 6.15 -14.30 -5.93
CA ALA A 73 6.73 -13.80 -7.16
C ALA A 73 6.06 -12.50 -7.58
N ALA A 74 4.72 -12.44 -7.49
CA ALA A 74 3.99 -11.23 -7.85
C ALA A 74 4.33 -10.10 -6.87
N ARG A 75 4.44 -10.41 -5.58
CA ARG A 75 4.77 -9.42 -4.58
C ARG A 75 6.19 -8.88 -4.79
N ASN A 76 7.13 -9.77 -5.06
CA ASN A 76 8.50 -9.33 -5.31
C ASN A 76 8.58 -8.46 -6.56
N TYR A 77 7.78 -8.76 -7.57
CA TYR A 77 7.74 -7.94 -8.76
C TYR A 77 7.24 -6.54 -8.42
N ALA A 78 6.15 -6.45 -7.63
CA ALA A 78 5.61 -5.16 -7.23
C ALA A 78 6.64 -4.38 -6.41
N PHE A 79 7.28 -5.06 -5.45
CA PHE A 79 8.25 -4.39 -4.59
C PHE A 79 9.47 -3.91 -5.40
N SER A 80 9.82 -4.61 -6.46
CA SER A 80 10.95 -4.21 -7.28
C SER A 80 10.73 -2.90 -8.01
N LYS A 81 9.47 -2.46 -8.12
CA LYS A 81 9.13 -1.21 -8.78
C LYS A 81 9.07 -0.04 -7.80
N ALA A 82 9.09 -0.33 -6.51
CA ALA A 82 8.94 0.71 -5.49
C ALA A 82 10.23 1.50 -5.31
N THR A 83 10.12 2.81 -5.20
CA THR A 83 11.28 3.68 -5.01
C THR A 83 11.26 4.41 -3.68
N GLY A 84 10.24 4.21 -2.86
CA GLY A 84 10.14 4.88 -1.57
C GLY A 84 11.03 4.27 -0.51
N ASP A 85 11.08 4.91 0.63
CA ASP A 85 11.84 4.40 1.76
C ASP A 85 11.12 3.24 2.43
N TYR A 86 9.80 3.25 2.41
CA TYR A 86 8.99 2.19 2.96
C TYR A 86 7.99 1.71 1.91
N ILE A 87 7.61 0.45 2.01
CA ILE A 87 6.58 -0.12 1.18
C ILE A 87 5.37 -0.40 2.06
N TYR A 88 4.21 0.12 1.65
CA TYR A 88 2.97 -0.20 2.30
C TYR A 88 2.30 -1.24 1.41
N SER A 89 2.15 -2.44 1.93
CA SER A 89 1.53 -3.53 1.18
C SER A 89 0.09 -3.65 1.62
N ALA A 90 -0.84 -3.53 0.71
CA ALA A 90 -2.26 -3.57 1.02
C ALA A 90 -3.01 -4.46 0.05
N ASP A 91 -4.11 -5.05 0.52
CA ASP A 91 -5.02 -5.78 -0.34
C ASP A 91 -6.15 -4.84 -0.71
N ALA A 92 -6.74 -5.06 -1.87
CA ALA A 92 -7.74 -4.14 -2.42
C ALA A 92 -9.00 -4.02 -1.57
N ASP A 93 -9.30 -5.02 -0.75
CA ASP A 93 -10.50 -5.00 0.09
C ASP A 93 -10.23 -4.35 1.45
N GLU A 94 -9.07 -3.75 1.65
CA GLU A 94 -8.74 -3.06 2.88
C GLU A 94 -8.88 -1.55 2.68
N TYR A 95 -9.19 -0.84 3.73
CA TYR A 95 -9.19 0.61 3.67
C TYR A 95 -8.84 1.18 5.03
N LEU A 96 -8.36 2.40 5.03
CA LEU A 96 -7.98 3.08 6.24
C LEU A 96 -9.05 4.13 6.53
N ASP A 97 -9.73 4.02 7.68
CA ASP A 97 -10.74 5.01 8.03
C ASP A 97 -10.06 6.30 8.49
N GLU A 98 -10.86 7.33 8.71
CA GLU A 98 -10.31 8.66 9.03
C GLU A 98 -9.47 8.65 10.31
N GLU A 99 -9.92 7.94 11.32
CA GLU A 99 -9.18 7.90 12.57
C GLU A 99 -7.79 7.27 12.36
N ASN A 100 -7.73 6.18 11.62
CA ASN A 100 -6.47 5.52 11.37
C ASN A 100 -5.60 6.28 10.37
N ARG A 101 -6.20 7.05 9.49
CA ARG A 101 -5.42 7.89 8.59
C ARG A 101 -4.68 8.97 9.38
N VAL A 102 -5.34 9.55 10.39
CA VAL A 102 -4.70 10.54 11.25
C VAL A 102 -3.54 9.89 12.01
N LYS A 103 -3.76 8.66 12.51
CA LYS A 103 -2.70 7.96 13.23
C LYS A 103 -1.53 7.64 12.30
N PHE A 104 -1.81 7.29 11.06
CA PHE A 104 -0.75 6.98 10.13
C PHE A 104 0.05 8.23 9.77
N LYS A 105 -0.62 9.37 9.62
CA LYS A 105 0.09 10.61 9.37
C LYS A 105 1.03 10.95 10.52
N ALA A 106 0.58 10.72 11.76
CA ALA A 106 1.41 10.96 12.92
C ALA A 106 2.61 10.00 12.94
N LEU A 107 2.38 8.74 12.56
CA LEU A 107 3.45 7.76 12.52
C LEU A 107 4.51 8.18 11.50
N LYS A 108 4.09 8.67 10.34
CA LYS A 108 5.05 9.08 9.31
C LYS A 108 5.99 10.17 9.80
N LYS A 109 5.52 11.01 10.70
CA LYS A 109 6.36 12.10 11.20
C LYS A 109 7.44 11.63 12.14
N VAL A 110 7.23 10.51 12.81
CA VAL A 110 8.18 10.03 13.80
C VAL A 110 8.99 8.82 13.37
N LEU A 111 8.77 8.33 12.15
CA LEU A 111 9.52 7.19 11.70
C LEU A 111 10.98 7.54 11.48
N MET A 112 11.85 6.68 11.95
CA MET A 112 13.27 6.88 11.83
C MET A 112 13.85 5.89 10.86
N PRO A 113 14.99 6.19 10.23
CA PRO A 113 15.58 5.27 9.26
C PRO A 113 15.88 3.89 9.79
N GLU A 114 16.03 3.77 11.11
CA GLU A 114 16.36 2.49 11.71
C GLU A 114 15.18 1.54 11.76
N VAL A 115 13.95 2.06 11.63
CA VAL A 115 12.78 1.20 11.72
C VAL A 115 12.62 0.49 10.38
N GLU A 116 12.66 -0.82 10.39
CA GLU A 116 12.57 -1.59 9.16
C GLU A 116 11.16 -2.10 8.86
N ILE A 117 10.41 -2.45 9.87
CA ILE A 117 9.08 -3.01 9.70
C ILE A 117 8.12 -2.39 10.71
N VAL A 118 6.95 -2.03 10.23
CA VAL A 118 5.88 -1.57 11.09
C VAL A 118 4.67 -2.48 10.85
N GLN A 119 4.13 -3.01 11.93
CA GLN A 119 2.93 -3.83 11.83
C GLN A 119 1.72 -3.03 12.24
N MET A 120 0.65 -3.20 11.53
CA MET A 120 -0.60 -2.52 11.85
C MET A 120 -1.65 -3.56 12.18
N ILE A 121 -2.49 -3.26 13.16
CA ILE A 121 -3.55 -4.16 13.55
C ILE A 121 -4.68 -4.06 12.54
N TYR A 122 -5.08 -5.21 12.05
CA TYR A 122 -6.16 -5.31 11.09
C TYR A 122 -7.41 -5.74 11.86
N VAL A 123 -8.50 -5.04 11.69
CA VAL A 123 -9.72 -5.33 12.41
C VAL A 123 -10.83 -5.66 11.43
N THR A 124 -11.52 -6.76 11.68
CA THR A 124 -12.65 -7.13 10.84
C THR A 124 -13.95 -6.81 11.57
N GLU A 125 -14.98 -6.58 10.82
CA GLU A 125 -16.24 -6.23 11.41
C GLU A 125 -16.88 -7.36 12.16
N GLN A 126 -16.75 -8.55 11.66
CA GLN A 126 -17.49 -9.67 12.22
C GLN A 126 -16.90 -10.26 13.46
N ILE A 127 -15.62 -10.15 13.60
CA ILE A 127 -14.95 -10.73 14.72
C ILE A 127 -13.99 -9.69 15.17
N ASN A 128 -14.11 -9.26 16.34
CA ASN A 128 -13.20 -8.24 16.84
C ASN A 128 -11.85 -8.87 17.18
N HIS A 129 -11.36 -9.69 16.28
CA HIS A 129 -10.05 -10.26 16.44
C HIS A 129 -9.10 -9.48 15.58
N PRO A 130 -8.09 -8.91 16.16
CA PRO A 130 -7.10 -8.19 15.37
C PRO A 130 -6.25 -9.19 14.60
N THR A 131 -5.99 -8.87 13.38
CA THR A 131 -4.99 -9.56 12.61
C THR A 131 -3.95 -8.52 12.24
N GLU A 132 -2.88 -8.93 11.61
CA GLU A 132 -1.78 -8.01 11.38
C GLU A 132 -1.48 -7.78 9.94
N ASN A 133 -1.23 -6.54 9.61
CA ASN A 133 -0.76 -6.15 8.31
C ASN A 133 0.64 -5.61 8.49
N PHE A 134 1.43 -5.67 7.43
CA PHE A 134 2.81 -5.24 7.51
C PHE A 134 3.06 -4.05 6.63
N VAL A 135 3.84 -3.12 7.15
CA VAL A 135 4.29 -1.95 6.40
C VAL A 135 5.79 -1.98 6.45
N LYS A 136 6.44 -1.83 5.33
CA LYS A 136 7.89 -1.84 5.29
C LYS A 136 8.44 -0.64 4.65
#